data_52c74fd0d076099a461e7a3f9c7a0e7d
#
_entry.id   52c74fd0d076099a461e7a3f9c7a0e7d
#
_cell.length_a   1.000
_cell.length_b   1.000
_cell.length_c   1.000
_cell.angle_alpha   90.00
_cell.angle_beta   90.00
_cell.angle_gamma   90.00
#
_symmetry.space_group_name_H-M   'P 1'
#
loop_
_entity.id
_entity.type
_entity.pdbx_description
1 polymer ?
#
loop_
_entity_poly.entity_id
_entity_poly.type
_entity_poly.pdbx_seq_one_letter_code
_entity_poly.pdbx_strand_id
1 'polypeptide(L)'
;DYYNCLTVGSVMRPVTDRHHVSRAKFAYLIDATAAPVCIIAPISSWAAAVSGFVKGQDGLAIFVRTIPYNFYAILTIVMMVGMVLMKTEFGAMRTHEINALNGDLYTTSARPYENATDDATPNPRGKVIDLVIPIVVLVICCVISMIYTGGFFSGTDFVTAFSQSDASTGLAMGSAFGLVFAIIFYMIRRVVNFRDCMGCIPEGFKAMVPAIMILTFAWTLKAMTDSLGAAVFVEEAMRSVAGGIEVILPAIIFLVGCGLAF
;
A
#
# COMPACT_ATOMS: atom_id res chain seq x y z
N ASP A 1 -0.83 0.01 -0.53
CA ASP A 1 -0.20 -1.26 -0.86
C ASP A 1 -0.36 -1.61 -2.35
N TYR A 2 -1.58 -1.90 -2.83
CA TYR A 2 -1.82 -2.27 -4.23
C TYR A 2 -1.36 -1.23 -5.25
N TYR A 3 -1.52 0.06 -4.95
CA TYR A 3 -1.04 1.13 -5.81
C TYR A 3 0.49 1.08 -5.97
N ASN A 4 1.23 0.82 -4.89
CA ASN A 4 2.68 0.64 -4.96
C ASN A 4 3.05 -0.52 -5.88
N CYS A 5 2.41 -1.68 -5.71
CA CYS A 5 2.68 -2.86 -6.54
C CYS A 5 2.39 -2.60 -8.02
N LEU A 6 1.25 -2.02 -8.35
CA LEU A 6 0.84 -1.79 -9.74
C LEU A 6 1.60 -0.64 -10.40
N THR A 7 1.68 0.52 -9.74
CA THR A 7 2.25 1.72 -10.36
C THR A 7 3.77 1.69 -10.31
N VAL A 8 4.36 1.49 -9.13
CA VAL A 8 5.82 1.44 -9.00
C VAL A 8 6.37 0.21 -9.73
N GLY A 9 5.66 -0.91 -9.66
CA GLY A 9 6.02 -2.14 -10.37
C GLY A 9 6.10 -1.93 -11.88
N SER A 10 5.10 -1.33 -12.49
CA SER A 10 5.09 -1.10 -13.94
C SER A 10 6.10 -0.04 -14.37
N VAL A 11 6.18 1.07 -13.65
CA VAL A 11 7.07 2.20 -13.99
C VAL A 11 8.55 1.85 -13.81
N MET A 12 8.90 1.14 -12.73
CA MET A 12 10.30 0.82 -12.43
C MET A 12 10.81 -0.43 -13.15
N ARG A 13 9.92 -1.24 -13.73
CA ARG A 13 10.27 -2.45 -14.46
C ARG A 13 11.34 -2.24 -15.53
N PRO A 14 11.21 -1.28 -16.46
CA PRO A 14 12.24 -1.06 -17.49
C PRO A 14 13.60 -0.65 -16.91
N VAL A 15 13.58 0.05 -15.77
CA VAL A 15 14.82 0.48 -15.08
C VAL A 15 15.51 -0.71 -14.44
N THR A 16 14.77 -1.54 -13.70
CA THR A 16 15.32 -2.74 -13.04
C THR A 16 15.83 -3.77 -14.04
N ASP A 17 15.13 -3.95 -15.17
CA ASP A 17 15.57 -4.84 -16.25
C ASP A 17 16.89 -4.39 -16.86
N ARG A 18 17.04 -3.10 -17.09
CA ARG A 18 18.26 -2.52 -17.63
C ARG A 18 19.45 -2.67 -16.69
N HIS A 19 19.19 -2.75 -15.38
CA HIS A 19 20.20 -2.96 -14.35
C HIS A 19 20.38 -4.42 -13.94
N HIS A 20 19.78 -5.36 -14.69
CA HIS A 20 19.86 -6.79 -14.42
C HIS A 20 19.43 -7.21 -13.01
N VAL A 21 18.42 -6.53 -12.46
CA VAL A 21 17.78 -6.93 -11.21
C VAL A 21 16.75 -8.02 -11.50
N SER A 22 16.82 -9.14 -10.79
CA SER A 22 15.89 -10.25 -11.01
C SER A 22 14.43 -9.83 -10.74
N ARG A 23 13.51 -10.44 -11.46
CA ARG A 23 12.07 -10.21 -11.27
C ARG A 23 11.63 -10.58 -9.85
N ALA A 24 12.20 -11.63 -9.29
CA ALA A 24 11.93 -12.07 -7.93
C ALA A 24 12.33 -11.01 -6.90
N LYS A 25 13.55 -10.45 -7.02
CA LYS A 25 14.01 -9.39 -6.12
C LYS A 25 13.20 -8.11 -6.28
N PHE A 26 12.89 -7.74 -7.50
CA PHE A 26 12.07 -6.57 -7.75
C PHE A 26 10.67 -6.71 -7.14
N ALA A 27 10.01 -7.85 -7.33
CA ALA A 27 8.72 -8.14 -6.71
C ALA A 27 8.80 -8.09 -5.17
N TYR A 28 9.83 -8.68 -4.59
CA TYR A 28 10.08 -8.64 -3.15
C TYR A 28 10.25 -7.21 -2.63
N LEU A 29 11.04 -6.38 -3.30
CA LEU A 29 11.26 -4.99 -2.87
C LEU A 29 9.97 -4.16 -2.92
N ILE A 30 9.15 -4.34 -3.94
CA ILE A 30 7.87 -3.63 -4.05
C ILE A 30 6.92 -4.06 -2.95
N ASP A 31 6.78 -5.37 -2.74
CA ASP A 31 5.90 -5.92 -1.72
C ASP A 31 6.37 -5.54 -0.32
N ALA A 32 7.65 -5.75 -0.02
CA ALA A 32 8.24 -5.46 1.29
C ALA A 32 8.29 -3.97 1.65
N THR A 33 8.19 -3.05 0.68
CA THR A 33 8.09 -1.61 0.95
C THR A 33 6.65 -1.13 1.12
N ALA A 34 5.68 -1.83 0.55
CA ALA A 34 4.30 -1.38 0.47
C ALA A 34 3.65 -1.22 1.86
N ALA A 35 3.56 -2.30 2.62
CA ALA A 35 2.93 -2.29 3.93
C ALA A 35 3.72 -1.50 4.99
N PRO A 36 5.05 -1.70 5.16
CA PRO A 36 5.82 -0.97 6.15
C PRO A 36 5.74 0.55 6.01
N VAL A 37 5.83 1.07 4.79
CA VAL A 37 5.73 2.52 4.56
C VAL A 37 4.33 3.04 4.88
N CYS A 38 3.28 2.32 4.48
CA CYS A 38 1.90 2.72 4.77
C CYS A 38 1.58 2.74 6.26
N ILE A 39 2.11 1.77 7.02
CA ILE A 39 1.84 1.64 8.46
C ILE A 39 2.57 2.71 9.29
N ILE A 40 3.73 3.20 8.85
CA ILE A 40 4.45 4.27 9.57
C ILE A 40 4.11 5.68 9.06
N ALA A 41 3.41 5.80 7.92
CA ALA A 41 3.01 7.10 7.41
C ALA A 41 1.83 7.67 8.23
N PRO A 42 2.00 8.81 8.91
CA PRO A 42 0.94 9.38 9.75
C PRO A 42 -0.26 9.90 8.93
N ILE A 43 -0.03 10.20 7.66
CA ILE A 43 -1.07 10.59 6.70
C ILE A 43 -1.26 9.45 5.72
N SER A 44 -2.05 8.46 6.13
CA SER A 44 -2.38 7.30 5.29
C SER A 44 -3.78 6.79 5.60
N SER A 45 -4.34 5.99 4.70
CA SER A 45 -5.61 5.30 4.94
C SER A 45 -5.53 4.34 6.13
N TRP A 46 -4.36 3.76 6.40
CA TRP A 46 -4.12 2.93 7.57
C TRP A 46 -4.18 3.74 8.87
N ALA A 47 -3.56 4.92 8.90
CA ALA A 47 -3.64 5.81 10.07
C ALA A 47 -5.09 6.20 10.38
N ALA A 48 -5.87 6.56 9.37
CA ALA A 48 -7.29 6.89 9.54
C ALA A 48 -8.10 5.67 10.01
N ALA A 49 -7.90 4.48 9.43
CA ALA A 49 -8.60 3.27 9.81
C ALA A 49 -8.28 2.85 11.26
N VAL A 50 -6.99 2.84 11.64
CA VAL A 50 -6.55 2.45 12.99
C VAL A 50 -7.04 3.46 14.03
N SER A 51 -7.00 4.76 13.72
CA SER A 51 -7.52 5.81 14.60
C SER A 51 -8.99 5.61 14.94
N GLY A 52 -9.79 5.09 14.00
CA GLY A 52 -11.21 4.80 14.19
C GLY A 52 -11.52 3.67 15.19
N PHE A 53 -10.54 2.81 15.51
CA PHE A 53 -10.74 1.74 16.50
C PHE A 53 -10.63 2.24 17.94
N VAL A 54 -10.00 3.39 18.18
CA VAL A 54 -9.81 3.93 19.52
C VAL A 54 -10.97 4.87 19.86
N LYS A 55 -11.89 4.40 20.71
CA LYS A 55 -13.04 5.19 21.16
C LYS A 55 -12.66 6.05 22.38
N GLY A 56 -13.02 7.33 22.35
CA GLY A 56 -12.86 8.23 23.49
C GLY A 56 -11.45 8.83 23.72
N GLN A 57 -10.53 8.59 22.81
CA GLN A 57 -9.18 9.18 22.84
C GLN A 57 -8.81 9.66 21.42
N ASP A 58 -7.77 10.51 21.35
CA ASP A 58 -7.21 10.91 20.05
C ASP A 58 -6.47 9.72 19.39
N GLY A 59 -7.17 9.03 18.49
CA GLY A 59 -6.66 7.87 17.80
C GLY A 59 -5.44 8.17 16.93
N LEU A 60 -5.35 9.37 16.33
CA LEU A 60 -4.20 9.76 15.54
C LEU A 60 -2.95 9.98 16.42
N ALA A 61 -3.12 10.64 17.58
CA ALA A 61 -2.01 10.82 18.52
C ALA A 61 -1.49 9.46 19.04
N ILE A 62 -2.39 8.52 19.31
CA ILE A 62 -2.00 7.14 19.69
C ILE A 62 -1.28 6.45 18.54
N PHE A 63 -1.81 6.53 17.32
CA PHE A 63 -1.16 5.95 16.15
C PHE A 63 0.27 6.48 15.97
N VAL A 64 0.47 7.79 16.03
CA VAL A 64 1.81 8.41 15.90
C VAL A 64 2.76 7.94 17.01
N ARG A 65 2.26 7.80 18.25
CA ARG A 65 3.06 7.27 19.37
C ARG A 65 3.45 5.80 19.20
N THR A 66 2.69 5.01 18.46
CA THR A 66 3.01 3.59 18.21
C THR A 66 4.03 3.39 17.09
N ILE A 67 4.26 4.39 16.20
CA ILE A 67 5.21 4.26 15.10
C ILE A 67 6.59 3.76 15.53
N PRO A 68 7.25 4.31 16.59
CA PRO A 68 8.57 3.83 17.03
C PRO A 68 8.57 2.39 17.55
N TYR A 69 7.41 1.87 17.93
CA TYR A 69 7.25 0.50 18.44
C TYR A 69 6.84 -0.48 17.34
N ASN A 70 6.64 0.00 16.11
CA ASN A 70 6.35 -0.87 14.97
C ASN A 70 7.66 -1.48 14.43
N PHE A 71 8.20 -2.45 15.19
CA PHE A 71 9.48 -3.09 14.85
C PHE A 71 9.44 -3.79 13.50
N TYR A 72 8.30 -4.34 13.09
CA TYR A 72 8.17 -4.97 11.77
C TYR A 72 8.50 -3.97 10.67
N ALA A 73 7.83 -2.83 10.64
CA ALA A 73 8.03 -1.83 9.60
C ALA A 73 9.46 -1.28 9.59
N ILE A 74 9.98 -0.91 10.77
CA ILE A 74 11.32 -0.35 10.92
C ILE A 74 12.39 -1.36 10.51
N LEU A 75 12.33 -2.57 11.05
CA LEU A 75 13.33 -3.61 10.77
C LEU A 75 13.29 -4.07 9.31
N THR A 76 12.11 -4.15 8.69
CA THR A 76 11.98 -4.48 7.27
C THR A 76 12.65 -3.42 6.39
N ILE A 77 12.41 -2.15 6.67
CA ILE A 77 13.06 -1.05 5.92
C ILE A 77 14.58 -1.08 6.12
N VAL A 78 15.03 -1.23 7.36
CA VAL A 78 16.48 -1.32 7.68
C VAL A 78 17.12 -2.51 6.98
N MET A 79 16.44 -3.67 7.01
CA MET A 79 16.93 -4.89 6.33
C MET A 79 17.04 -4.67 4.82
N MET A 80 16.04 -4.09 4.18
CA MET A 80 16.06 -3.82 2.72
C MET A 80 17.18 -2.86 2.35
N VAL A 81 17.30 -1.74 3.07
CA VAL A 81 18.38 -0.79 2.85
C VAL A 81 19.73 -1.47 3.09
N GLY A 82 19.88 -2.26 4.14
CA GLY A 82 21.07 -3.02 4.44
C GLY A 82 21.44 -4.01 3.32
N MET A 83 20.49 -4.79 2.82
CA MET A 83 20.72 -5.72 1.69
C MET A 83 21.20 -5.00 0.44
N VAL A 84 20.59 -3.86 0.10
CA VAL A 84 20.98 -3.08 -1.07
C VAL A 84 22.39 -2.50 -0.90
N LEU A 85 22.70 -1.92 0.25
CA LEU A 85 23.99 -1.31 0.52
C LEU A 85 25.13 -2.34 0.61
N MET A 86 24.88 -3.48 1.25
CA MET A 86 25.87 -4.56 1.39
C MET A 86 25.96 -5.43 0.15
N LYS A 87 25.05 -5.28 -0.82
CA LYS A 87 24.96 -6.13 -2.02
C LYS A 87 24.94 -7.64 -1.68
N THR A 88 24.27 -7.98 -0.58
CA THR A 88 24.17 -9.36 -0.09
C THR A 88 22.82 -9.94 -0.42
N GLU A 89 22.82 -11.19 -0.85
CA GLU A 89 21.61 -11.94 -1.18
C GLU A 89 21.59 -13.25 -0.41
N PHE A 90 20.40 -13.66 0.03
CA PHE A 90 20.22 -14.86 0.85
C PHE A 90 19.38 -15.93 0.13
N GLY A 91 19.72 -17.20 0.39
CA GLY A 91 18.92 -18.35 -0.05
C GLY A 91 18.60 -18.34 -1.55
N ALA A 92 17.38 -18.60 -1.91
CA ALA A 92 16.91 -18.67 -3.29
C ALA A 92 17.08 -17.35 -4.06
N MET A 93 17.00 -16.20 -3.39
CA MET A 93 17.16 -14.89 -4.01
C MET A 93 18.52 -14.74 -4.66
N ARG A 94 19.58 -15.29 -4.06
CA ARG A 94 20.92 -15.28 -4.62
C ARG A 94 20.98 -15.98 -5.99
N THR A 95 20.27 -17.09 -6.16
CA THR A 95 20.21 -17.79 -7.44
C THR A 95 19.52 -16.95 -8.51
N HIS A 96 18.42 -16.29 -8.16
CA HIS A 96 17.72 -15.38 -9.07
C HIS A 96 18.60 -14.21 -9.51
N GLU A 97 19.36 -13.60 -8.59
CA GLU A 97 20.25 -12.48 -8.92
C GLU A 97 21.46 -12.92 -9.79
N ILE A 98 22.06 -14.08 -9.51
CA ILE A 98 23.14 -14.62 -10.35
C ILE A 98 22.64 -14.86 -11.77
N ASN A 99 21.45 -15.44 -11.94
CA ASN A 99 20.87 -15.69 -13.25
C ASN A 99 20.51 -14.38 -13.96
N ALA A 100 20.02 -13.38 -13.24
CA ALA A 100 19.72 -12.07 -13.79
C ALA A 100 20.97 -11.36 -14.33
N LEU A 101 22.10 -11.46 -13.63
CA LEU A 101 23.39 -10.95 -14.10
C LEU A 101 23.86 -11.66 -15.39
N ASN A 102 23.47 -12.93 -15.58
CA ASN A 102 23.74 -13.70 -16.79
C ASN A 102 22.69 -13.47 -17.91
N GLY A 103 21.73 -12.58 -17.68
CA GLY A 103 20.70 -12.20 -18.65
C GLY A 103 19.36 -12.90 -18.51
N ASP A 104 19.20 -13.86 -17.57
CA ASP A 104 17.92 -14.50 -17.27
C ASP A 104 17.24 -13.86 -16.06
N LEU A 105 16.36 -12.92 -16.31
CA LEU A 105 15.65 -12.18 -15.28
C LEU A 105 14.62 -13.03 -14.50
N TYR A 106 14.21 -14.19 -15.02
CA TYR A 106 13.13 -14.99 -14.46
C TYR A 106 13.57 -16.23 -13.69
N THR A 107 14.71 -16.84 -14.10
CA THR A 107 15.28 -18.07 -13.50
C THR A 107 14.41 -19.34 -13.70
N THR A 108 13.07 -19.20 -13.80
CA THR A 108 12.13 -20.31 -13.93
C THR A 108 11.56 -20.37 -15.34
N SER A 109 11.11 -21.57 -15.76
CA SER A 109 10.46 -21.77 -17.05
C SER A 109 9.09 -21.06 -17.14
N ALA A 110 8.43 -20.89 -16.00
CA ALA A 110 7.25 -20.04 -15.90
C ALA A 110 7.70 -18.59 -15.94
N ARG A 111 7.46 -17.92 -17.07
CA ARG A 111 7.81 -16.51 -17.30
C ARG A 111 6.53 -15.65 -17.27
N PRO A 112 5.95 -15.39 -16.08
CA PRO A 112 4.74 -14.61 -16.00
C PRO A 112 5.01 -13.20 -16.54
N TYR A 113 4.11 -12.72 -17.39
CA TYR A 113 4.20 -11.38 -17.99
C TYR A 113 5.41 -11.13 -18.90
N GLU A 114 6.06 -12.17 -19.44
CA GLU A 114 7.15 -11.99 -20.41
C GLU A 114 6.65 -11.23 -21.66
N ASN A 115 5.45 -11.56 -22.12
CA ASN A 115 4.81 -10.92 -23.26
C ASN A 115 3.98 -9.67 -22.89
N ALA A 116 3.92 -9.30 -21.64
CA ALA A 116 3.35 -8.03 -21.21
C ALA A 116 4.38 -6.88 -21.40
N THR A 117 5.19 -6.98 -22.44
CA THR A 117 5.94 -5.83 -22.94
C THR A 117 4.90 -4.89 -23.51
N ASP A 118 4.87 -3.72 -22.91
CA ASP A 118 4.08 -2.61 -23.39
C ASP A 118 4.40 -2.39 -24.86
N ASP A 119 3.48 -2.74 -25.75
CA ASP A 119 3.49 -2.28 -27.14
C ASP A 119 3.35 -0.75 -27.24
N ALA A 120 3.24 -0.09 -26.09
CA ALA A 120 3.23 1.36 -25.98
C ALA A 120 4.62 1.93 -26.29
N THR A 121 4.79 2.40 -27.52
CA THR A 121 5.96 3.17 -27.88
C THR A 121 6.06 4.41 -26.98
N PRO A 122 7.17 4.57 -26.23
CA PRO A 122 7.31 5.72 -25.32
C PRO A 122 7.16 7.03 -26.08
N ASN A 123 6.29 7.91 -25.63
CA ASN A 123 6.17 9.23 -26.23
C ASN A 123 7.45 10.03 -25.93
N PRO A 124 8.20 10.50 -26.94
CA PRO A 124 9.46 11.24 -26.74
C PRO A 124 9.28 12.58 -26.01
N ARG A 125 8.04 13.06 -25.86
CA ARG A 125 7.71 14.28 -25.11
C ARG A 125 7.53 14.02 -23.61
N GLY A 126 7.46 12.75 -23.19
CA GLY A 126 7.32 12.37 -21.78
C GLY A 126 8.52 12.81 -20.95
N LYS A 127 8.28 13.41 -19.81
CA LYS A 127 9.28 13.83 -18.83
C LYS A 127 8.93 13.28 -17.46
N VAL A 128 9.91 13.17 -16.57
CA VAL A 128 9.69 12.74 -15.18
C VAL A 128 8.62 13.58 -14.47
N ILE A 129 8.51 14.85 -14.81
CA ILE A 129 7.50 15.77 -14.27
C ILE A 129 6.06 15.34 -14.60
N ASP A 130 5.86 14.65 -15.72
CA ASP A 130 4.56 14.13 -16.14
C ASP A 130 4.09 12.94 -15.27
N LEU A 131 4.99 12.31 -14.54
CA LEU A 131 4.69 11.32 -13.51
C LEU A 131 4.53 11.98 -12.13
N VAL A 132 5.46 12.86 -11.77
CA VAL A 132 5.54 13.42 -10.41
C VAL A 132 4.36 14.35 -10.10
N ILE A 133 4.00 15.26 -11.01
CA ILE A 133 2.93 16.25 -10.77
C ILE A 133 1.57 15.57 -10.50
N PRO A 134 1.08 14.64 -11.33
CA PRO A 134 -0.20 13.97 -11.04
C PRO A 134 -0.22 13.23 -9.71
N ILE A 135 0.89 12.58 -9.33
CA ILE A 135 1.01 11.88 -8.05
C ILE A 135 0.92 12.87 -6.87
N VAL A 136 1.69 13.96 -6.93
CA VAL A 136 1.67 14.98 -5.87
C VAL A 136 0.27 15.59 -5.73
N VAL A 137 -0.37 15.94 -6.85
CA VAL A 137 -1.73 16.48 -6.83
C VAL A 137 -2.74 15.44 -6.31
N LEU A 138 -2.61 14.18 -6.69
CA LEU A 138 -3.45 13.10 -6.16
C LEU A 138 -3.35 13.04 -4.64
N VAL A 139 -2.13 13.04 -4.08
CA VAL A 139 -1.91 13.02 -2.62
C VAL A 139 -2.55 14.25 -1.96
N ILE A 140 -2.34 15.44 -2.52
CA ILE A 140 -2.95 16.68 -2.01
C ILE A 140 -4.48 16.59 -2.04
N CYS A 141 -5.07 16.15 -3.14
CA CYS A 141 -6.52 15.99 -3.26
C CYS A 141 -7.06 14.98 -2.24
N CYS A 142 -6.38 13.85 -2.02
CA CYS A 142 -6.78 12.86 -1.02
C CYS A 142 -6.72 13.45 0.40
N VAL A 143 -5.65 14.16 0.76
CA VAL A 143 -5.52 14.79 2.08
C VAL A 143 -6.61 15.83 2.29
N ILE A 144 -6.85 16.72 1.32
CA ILE A 144 -7.91 17.73 1.40
C ILE A 144 -9.28 17.07 1.55
N SER A 145 -9.56 16.03 0.77
CA SER A 145 -10.84 15.32 0.85
C SER A 145 -11.03 14.60 2.19
N MET A 146 -9.96 14.03 2.77
CA MET A 146 -10.01 13.42 4.09
C MET A 146 -10.34 14.45 5.18
N ILE A 147 -9.63 15.57 5.22
CA ILE A 147 -9.92 16.62 6.22
C ILE A 147 -11.29 17.28 5.99
N TYR A 148 -11.78 17.31 4.74
CA TYR A 148 -13.13 17.78 4.43
C TYR A 148 -14.20 16.87 5.05
N THR A 149 -14.07 15.55 4.87
CA THR A 149 -15.01 14.59 5.47
C THR A 149 -14.96 14.59 7.00
N GLY A 150 -13.82 14.97 7.60
CA GLY A 150 -13.66 15.11 9.06
C GLY A 150 -14.13 16.46 9.63
N GLY A 151 -14.71 17.36 8.80
CA GLY A 151 -15.30 18.59 9.26
C GLY A 151 -14.33 19.74 9.50
N PHE A 152 -13.13 19.72 8.93
CA PHE A 152 -12.14 20.81 9.06
C PHE A 152 -12.71 22.17 8.64
N PHE A 153 -13.42 22.22 7.52
CA PHE A 153 -14.05 23.45 7.03
C PHE A 153 -15.27 23.91 7.85
N SER A 154 -15.70 23.09 8.79
CA SER A 154 -16.76 23.42 9.75
C SER A 154 -16.22 23.92 11.10
N GLY A 155 -14.87 24.15 11.20
CA GLY A 155 -14.23 24.72 12.36
C GLY A 155 -13.55 23.71 13.30
N THR A 156 -13.46 22.43 12.89
CA THR A 156 -12.68 21.42 13.65
C THR A 156 -11.18 21.61 13.43
N ASP A 157 -10.37 21.34 14.45
CA ASP A 157 -8.91 21.34 14.33
C ASP A 157 -8.43 20.27 13.33
N PHE A 158 -7.28 20.51 12.68
CA PHE A 158 -6.72 19.64 11.65
C PHE A 158 -6.52 18.19 12.14
N VAL A 159 -5.97 18.01 13.34
CA VAL A 159 -5.70 16.68 13.92
C VAL A 159 -7.01 15.95 14.18
N THR A 160 -7.98 16.63 14.76
CA THR A 160 -9.32 16.08 15.03
C THR A 160 -10.07 15.76 13.74
N ALA A 161 -10.04 16.65 12.76
CA ALA A 161 -10.67 16.44 11.46
C ALA A 161 -10.06 15.23 10.74
N PHE A 162 -8.73 15.08 10.78
CA PHE A 162 -8.07 13.93 10.18
C PHE A 162 -8.41 12.61 10.90
N SER A 163 -8.43 12.62 12.23
CA SER A 163 -8.77 11.48 13.08
C SER A 163 -10.23 11.02 12.90
N GLN A 164 -11.15 11.94 12.66
CA GLN A 164 -12.59 11.67 12.45
C GLN A 164 -12.97 11.54 10.97
N SER A 165 -11.98 11.57 10.06
CA SER A 165 -12.23 11.50 8.63
C SER A 165 -12.84 10.15 8.23
N ASP A 166 -13.83 10.18 7.32
CA ASP A 166 -14.23 8.99 6.58
C ASP A 166 -13.20 8.74 5.47
N ALA A 167 -12.25 7.85 5.75
CA ALA A 167 -11.18 7.53 4.82
C ALA A 167 -11.70 6.97 3.49
N SER A 168 -12.78 6.18 3.52
CA SER A 168 -13.36 5.58 2.31
C SER A 168 -13.91 6.65 1.38
N THR A 169 -14.75 7.52 1.91
CA THR A 169 -15.34 8.63 1.15
C THR A 169 -14.30 9.67 0.75
N GLY A 170 -13.40 10.04 1.67
CA GLY A 170 -12.35 11.03 1.42
C GLY A 170 -11.37 10.59 0.32
N LEU A 171 -10.92 9.34 0.35
CA LEU A 171 -10.01 8.81 -0.69
C LEU A 171 -10.71 8.65 -2.03
N ALA A 172 -11.99 8.21 -2.06
CA ALA A 172 -12.74 8.11 -3.30
C ALA A 172 -12.94 9.49 -3.97
N MET A 173 -13.31 10.51 -3.19
CA MET A 173 -13.43 11.88 -3.68
C MET A 173 -12.08 12.43 -4.15
N GLY A 174 -11.04 12.30 -3.34
CA GLY A 174 -9.70 12.79 -3.64
C GLY A 174 -9.12 12.15 -4.90
N SER A 175 -9.31 10.84 -5.08
CA SER A 175 -8.86 10.13 -6.28
C SER A 175 -9.63 10.54 -7.53
N ALA A 176 -10.95 10.81 -7.43
CA ALA A 176 -11.74 11.32 -8.54
C ALA A 176 -11.24 12.69 -9.00
N PHE A 177 -10.99 13.63 -8.08
CA PHE A 177 -10.41 14.94 -8.41
C PHE A 177 -9.00 14.80 -8.99
N GLY A 178 -8.17 13.94 -8.42
CA GLY A 178 -6.83 13.63 -8.93
C GLY A 178 -6.85 13.07 -10.35
N LEU A 179 -7.80 12.18 -10.66
CA LEU A 179 -7.98 11.63 -12.00
C LEU A 179 -8.37 12.72 -13.02
N VAL A 180 -9.36 13.56 -12.68
CA VAL A 180 -9.76 14.66 -13.54
C VAL A 180 -8.60 15.62 -13.81
N PHE A 181 -7.86 15.97 -12.75
CA PHE A 181 -6.65 16.79 -12.91
C PHE A 181 -5.62 16.13 -13.83
N ALA A 182 -5.32 14.84 -13.63
CA ALA A 182 -4.36 14.12 -14.46
C ALA A 182 -4.75 14.11 -15.94
N ILE A 183 -6.02 13.87 -16.26
CA ILE A 183 -6.52 13.92 -17.64
C ILE A 183 -6.30 15.31 -18.24
N ILE A 184 -6.72 16.38 -17.54
CA ILE A 184 -6.55 17.75 -17.99
C ILE A 184 -5.07 18.09 -18.18
N PHE A 185 -4.24 17.72 -17.22
CA PHE A 185 -2.80 17.95 -17.26
C PHE A 185 -2.13 17.29 -18.46
N TYR A 186 -2.41 16.01 -18.72
CA TYR A 186 -1.84 15.29 -19.87
C TYR A 186 -2.34 15.87 -21.21
N MET A 187 -3.57 16.33 -21.27
CA MET A 187 -4.11 17.00 -22.47
C MET A 187 -3.40 18.33 -22.73
N ILE A 188 -3.21 19.18 -21.70
CA ILE A 188 -2.50 20.47 -21.83
C ILE A 188 -1.04 20.20 -22.25
N ARG A 189 -0.40 19.22 -21.67
CA ARG A 189 0.97 18.82 -21.99
C ARG A 189 1.10 18.12 -23.36
N ARG A 190 0.00 17.69 -23.94
CA ARG A 190 -0.05 16.93 -25.20
C ARG A 190 0.85 15.69 -25.20
N VAL A 191 0.98 15.04 -24.04
CA VAL A 191 1.77 13.81 -23.87
C VAL A 191 0.92 12.61 -24.25
N VAL A 192 -0.37 12.64 -23.91
CA VAL A 192 -1.34 11.57 -24.19
C VAL A 192 -2.59 12.18 -24.82
N ASN A 193 -3.22 11.47 -25.76
CA ASN A 193 -4.47 11.89 -26.37
C ASN A 193 -5.65 11.59 -25.43
N PHE A 194 -6.75 12.34 -25.58
CA PHE A 194 -7.96 12.13 -24.78
C PHE A 194 -8.50 10.68 -24.91
N ARG A 195 -8.48 10.13 -26.12
CA ARG A 195 -8.94 8.77 -26.40
C ARG A 195 -8.11 7.73 -25.61
N ASP A 196 -6.81 7.93 -25.57
CA ASP A 196 -5.89 7.03 -24.84
C ASP A 196 -6.09 7.16 -23.33
N CYS A 197 -6.27 8.38 -22.82
CA CYS A 197 -6.62 8.60 -21.40
C CYS A 197 -7.93 7.89 -21.02
N MET A 198 -8.96 7.99 -21.87
CA MET A 198 -10.23 7.30 -21.61
C MET A 198 -10.08 5.77 -21.71
N GLY A 199 -9.22 5.28 -22.60
CA GLY A 199 -8.90 3.86 -22.72
C GLY A 199 -8.18 3.30 -21.48
N CYS A 200 -7.36 4.09 -20.80
CA CYS A 200 -6.65 3.68 -19.59
C CYS A 200 -7.59 3.44 -18.38
N ILE A 201 -8.75 4.09 -18.33
CA ILE A 201 -9.69 3.96 -17.20
C ILE A 201 -10.20 2.52 -17.07
N PRO A 202 -10.78 1.88 -18.11
CA PRO A 202 -11.18 0.49 -18.03
C PRO A 202 -10.02 -0.48 -17.73
N GLU A 203 -8.85 -0.22 -18.27
CA GLU A 203 -7.67 -1.06 -18.00
C GLU A 203 -7.23 -0.93 -16.54
N GLY A 204 -7.26 0.26 -15.95
CA GLY A 204 -7.04 0.46 -14.53
C GLY A 204 -8.06 -0.29 -13.66
N PHE A 205 -9.34 -0.27 -14.02
CA PHE A 205 -10.38 -1.07 -13.34
C PHE A 205 -10.09 -2.57 -13.44
N LYS A 206 -9.77 -3.09 -14.61
CA LYS A 206 -9.41 -4.51 -14.78
C LYS A 206 -8.22 -4.90 -13.91
N ALA A 207 -7.20 -4.07 -13.84
CA ALA A 207 -6.02 -4.31 -13.01
C ALA A 207 -6.37 -4.37 -11.50
N MET A 208 -7.40 -3.63 -11.07
CA MET A 208 -7.83 -3.60 -9.67
C MET A 208 -8.85 -4.69 -9.30
N VAL A 209 -9.46 -5.39 -10.27
CA VAL A 209 -10.47 -6.43 -10.00
C VAL A 209 -9.99 -7.49 -9.01
N PRO A 210 -8.78 -8.07 -9.11
CA PRO A 210 -8.32 -9.06 -8.13
C PRO A 210 -8.26 -8.49 -6.70
N ALA A 211 -7.76 -7.26 -6.56
CA ALA A 211 -7.69 -6.59 -5.26
C ALA A 211 -9.09 -6.32 -4.67
N ILE A 212 -10.03 -5.87 -5.48
CA ILE A 212 -11.42 -5.65 -5.07
C ILE A 212 -12.07 -6.95 -4.62
N MET A 213 -11.85 -8.05 -5.34
CA MET A 213 -12.38 -9.38 -4.97
C MET A 213 -11.83 -9.84 -3.62
N ILE A 214 -10.51 -9.75 -3.41
CA ILE A 214 -9.87 -10.14 -2.14
C ILE A 214 -10.44 -9.32 -0.99
N LEU A 215 -10.54 -8.01 -1.13
CA LEU A 215 -11.10 -7.12 -0.09
C LEU A 215 -12.57 -7.43 0.19
N THR A 216 -13.37 -7.70 -0.84
CA THR A 216 -14.79 -8.05 -0.68
C THR A 216 -14.94 -9.34 0.12
N PHE A 217 -14.17 -10.38 -0.21
CA PHE A 217 -14.18 -11.63 0.55
C PHE A 217 -13.67 -11.44 1.98
N ALA A 218 -12.61 -10.65 2.19
CA ALA A 218 -12.11 -10.36 3.53
C ALA A 218 -13.16 -9.63 4.40
N TRP A 219 -13.87 -8.65 3.85
CA TRP A 219 -14.96 -7.97 4.56
C TRP A 219 -16.14 -8.88 4.83
N THR A 220 -16.49 -9.75 3.88
CA THR A 220 -17.55 -10.75 4.08
C THR A 220 -17.17 -11.70 5.21
N LEU A 221 -15.93 -12.23 5.21
CA LEU A 221 -15.44 -13.07 6.29
C LEU A 221 -15.47 -12.34 7.63
N LYS A 222 -15.02 -11.08 7.67
CA LYS A 222 -15.10 -10.24 8.86
C LYS A 222 -16.53 -10.10 9.36
N ALA A 223 -17.48 -9.77 8.49
CA ALA A 223 -18.89 -9.63 8.86
C ALA A 223 -19.49 -10.95 9.42
N MET A 224 -19.09 -12.08 8.85
CA MET A 224 -19.50 -13.40 9.35
C MET A 224 -18.91 -13.68 10.73
N THR A 225 -17.62 -13.43 10.96
CA THR A 225 -16.96 -13.60 12.25
C THR A 225 -17.52 -12.68 13.32
N ASP A 226 -17.83 -11.45 12.97
CA ASP A 226 -18.49 -10.49 13.87
C ASP A 226 -19.89 -10.98 14.26
N SER A 227 -20.67 -11.54 13.33
CA SER A 227 -22.00 -12.08 13.59
C SER A 227 -21.97 -13.33 14.47
N LEU A 228 -20.89 -14.11 14.46
CA LEU A 228 -20.67 -15.25 15.33
C LEU A 228 -20.20 -14.86 16.75
N GLY A 229 -19.96 -13.58 17.00
CA GLY A 229 -19.47 -13.11 18.30
C GLY A 229 -18.01 -13.50 18.58
N ALA A 230 -17.23 -13.78 17.53
CA ALA A 230 -15.84 -14.24 17.68
C ALA A 230 -14.98 -13.27 18.50
N ALA A 231 -15.20 -11.97 18.39
CA ALA A 231 -14.48 -10.97 19.18
C ALA A 231 -14.73 -11.12 20.68
N VAL A 232 -15.99 -11.36 21.08
CA VAL A 232 -16.38 -11.56 22.49
C VAL A 232 -15.78 -12.86 23.01
N PHE A 233 -15.85 -13.94 22.23
CA PHE A 233 -15.26 -15.21 22.60
C PHE A 233 -13.73 -15.11 22.83
N VAL A 234 -13.03 -14.45 21.92
CA VAL A 234 -11.57 -14.23 22.06
C VAL A 234 -11.28 -13.36 23.28
N GLU A 235 -12.05 -12.30 23.51
CA GLU A 235 -11.88 -11.44 24.69
C GLU A 235 -12.06 -12.24 25.99
N GLU A 236 -13.13 -13.04 26.12
CA GLU A 236 -13.37 -13.87 27.30
C GLU A 236 -12.29 -14.93 27.49
N ALA A 237 -11.88 -15.60 26.40
CA ALA A 237 -10.79 -16.56 26.44
C ALA A 237 -9.47 -15.91 26.90
N MET A 238 -9.15 -14.72 26.38
CA MET A 238 -7.96 -13.97 26.79
C MET A 238 -8.03 -13.49 28.23
N ARG A 239 -9.19 -13.04 28.71
CA ARG A 239 -9.39 -12.66 30.13
C ARG A 239 -9.20 -13.85 31.06
N SER A 240 -9.65 -15.04 30.68
CA SER A 240 -9.48 -16.23 31.47
C SER A 240 -8.01 -16.69 31.60
N VAL A 241 -7.20 -16.45 30.58
CA VAL A 241 -5.77 -16.77 30.55
C VAL A 241 -4.94 -15.65 31.19
N ALA A 242 -5.39 -14.40 31.13
CA ALA A 242 -4.65 -13.21 31.57
C ALA A 242 -4.55 -13.05 33.11
N GLY A 243 -5.23 -13.87 33.90
CA GLY A 243 -5.18 -13.80 35.36
C GLY A 243 -3.79 -14.07 35.94
N GLY A 244 -2.88 -13.12 35.84
CA GLY A 244 -1.50 -13.15 36.35
C GLY A 244 -0.39 -13.02 35.30
N ILE A 245 -0.72 -12.87 34.01
CA ILE A 245 0.26 -12.91 32.91
C ILE A 245 0.15 -11.63 32.05
N GLU A 246 -0.20 -10.50 32.65
CA GLU A 246 -0.41 -9.21 31.92
C GLU A 246 0.81 -8.77 31.09
N VAL A 247 2.02 -9.08 31.58
CA VAL A 247 3.29 -8.74 30.90
C VAL A 247 3.48 -9.52 29.60
N ILE A 248 2.96 -10.75 29.52
CA ILE A 248 3.13 -11.65 28.38
C ILE A 248 1.92 -11.56 27.41
N LEU A 249 0.86 -10.85 27.79
CA LEU A 249 -0.35 -10.71 27.00
C LEU A 249 -0.10 -10.24 25.55
N PRO A 250 0.77 -9.24 25.28
CA PRO A 250 1.08 -8.85 23.91
C PRO A 250 1.70 -9.97 23.07
N ALA A 251 2.55 -10.80 23.68
CA ALA A 251 3.17 -11.95 23.01
C ALA A 251 2.14 -13.04 22.69
N ILE A 252 1.20 -13.30 23.60
CA ILE A 252 0.11 -14.25 23.38
C ILE A 252 -0.80 -13.77 22.24
N ILE A 253 -1.19 -12.50 22.25
CA ILE A 253 -2.00 -11.91 21.18
C ILE A 253 -1.29 -12.03 19.84
N PHE A 254 0.02 -11.77 19.81
CA PHE A 254 0.83 -11.92 18.59
C PHE A 254 0.82 -13.37 18.08
N LEU A 255 1.04 -14.36 18.97
CA LEU A 255 1.03 -15.78 18.58
C LEU A 255 -0.34 -16.25 18.09
N VAL A 256 -1.42 -15.82 18.76
CA VAL A 256 -2.79 -16.10 18.32
C VAL A 256 -3.06 -15.46 16.95
N GLY A 257 -2.65 -14.20 16.76
CA GLY A 257 -2.74 -13.51 15.47
C GLY A 257 -1.97 -14.23 14.35
N CYS A 258 -0.76 -14.71 14.65
CA CYS A 258 -0.01 -15.53 13.71
C CYS A 258 -0.74 -16.83 13.36
N GLY A 259 -1.32 -17.51 14.35
CA GLY A 259 -2.07 -18.75 14.11
C GLY A 259 -3.37 -18.56 13.31
N LEU A 260 -3.99 -17.39 13.40
CA LEU A 260 -5.19 -17.05 12.63
C LEU A 260 -4.86 -16.57 11.21
N ALA A 261 -3.64 -16.08 10.96
CA ALA A 261 -3.20 -15.60 9.65
C ALA A 261 -2.76 -16.74 8.71
N PHE A 262 -2.44 -17.93 9.26
CA PHE A 262 -2.10 -19.13 8.52
C PHE A 262 -3.32 -20.08 8.40
#